data_fb373eb22b1978e77eaab3701d0a769a
#
_entry.id   fb373eb22b1978e77eaab3701d0a769a
#
_cell.length_a   1.000
_cell.length_b   1.000
_cell.length_c   1.000
_cell.angle_alpha   90.00
_cell.angle_beta   90.00
_cell.angle_gamma   90.00
#
_symmetry.space_group_name_H-M   'P 1'
#
loop_
_entity.id
_entity.type
_entity.pdbx_description
1 polymer ?
#
loop_
_entity_poly.entity_id
_entity_poly.type
_entity_poly.pdbx_seq_one_letter_code
_entity_poly.pdbx_strand_id
1 'polypeptide(L)'
;SLAALAAALIGLAAMAHTATAAAPGLPVAENGKPVKVFATGVAVPTQIAFKGKTAFISGGPENNKPGGLYYVSPGSKKAKRVPDTPPIAFGVTWHHGHLYANFGTVIRVFHGWTGKRFRFSRTLVSFKPKNFTNFSGLEFGPNGRLYTGVGLQFDAKAGTKAYANSVISIDKRSGRIRTVSTGLRQPWMLTFVKGSRSPLVTVLGQDSPKGTLAPDLIVKATPGANFGFPRCNWSNVKACARLHFKKPVMTFAAAEPSPSPMGITAKGEKLFVALFGGLSTDEGPIGPEIVTTSSHGGIVRNFVTGFKAPVLLAHYHGGYLYMGDLSGKVYRVKA
;
A
#
# COMPACT_ATOMS: atom_id res chain seq x y z
N SER A 1 0.99 20.35 -4.63
CA SER A 1 -0.01 20.75 -3.65
C SER A 1 -0.67 19.49 -3.08
N LEU A 2 -1.13 19.51 -1.85
CA LEU A 2 -1.94 18.45 -1.22
C LEU A 2 -3.18 18.06 -2.07
N ALA A 3 -3.63 18.94 -2.95
CA ALA A 3 -4.72 18.73 -3.87
C ALA A 3 -4.46 17.66 -4.96
N ALA A 4 -3.23 17.52 -5.44
CA ALA A 4 -2.94 16.55 -6.50
C ALA A 4 -2.92 15.10 -6.00
N LEU A 5 -2.63 14.88 -4.72
CA LEU A 5 -2.65 13.55 -4.12
C LEU A 5 -4.05 13.16 -3.64
N ALA A 6 -4.80 14.13 -3.13
CA ALA A 6 -6.23 13.98 -2.89
C ALA A 6 -6.96 13.68 -4.21
N ALA A 7 -6.57 14.31 -5.33
CA ALA A 7 -7.15 14.03 -6.63
C ALA A 7 -6.86 12.61 -7.15
N ALA A 8 -5.67 12.05 -6.90
CA ALA A 8 -5.39 10.66 -7.27
C ALA A 8 -6.19 9.64 -6.43
N LEU A 9 -6.45 9.95 -5.16
CA LEU A 9 -7.34 9.14 -4.31
C LEU A 9 -8.83 9.48 -4.52
N ILE A 10 -9.17 10.73 -4.87
CA ILE A 10 -10.54 11.19 -5.14
C ILE A 10 -10.99 10.73 -6.53
N GLY A 11 -10.12 10.71 -7.54
CA GLY A 11 -10.40 10.14 -8.85
C GLY A 11 -10.75 8.66 -8.80
N LEU A 12 -10.09 7.88 -7.91
CA LEU A 12 -10.43 6.49 -7.66
C LEU A 12 -11.77 6.33 -6.90
N ALA A 13 -12.14 7.25 -6.02
CA ALA A 13 -13.40 7.19 -5.28
C ALA A 13 -14.64 7.52 -6.15
N ALA A 14 -14.47 8.32 -7.20
CA ALA A 14 -15.58 8.68 -8.12
C ALA A 14 -16.01 7.54 -9.05
N MET A 15 -15.17 6.51 -9.25
CA MET A 15 -15.51 5.34 -10.08
C MET A 15 -16.18 4.19 -9.32
N ALA A 16 -16.42 4.33 -8.02
CA ALA A 16 -17.19 3.36 -7.25
C ALA A 16 -18.72 3.51 -7.50
N HIS A 17 -19.15 3.37 -8.76
CA HIS A 17 -20.56 3.48 -9.13
C HIS A 17 -21.23 2.11 -9.29
N THR A 18 -22.28 1.95 -8.51
CA THR A 18 -23.40 1.03 -8.68
C THR A 18 -23.12 -0.47 -8.73
N ALA A 19 -22.56 -1.03 -7.66
CA ALA A 19 -22.88 -2.40 -7.31
C ALA A 19 -24.26 -2.39 -6.60
N THR A 20 -25.24 -3.07 -7.16
CA THR A 20 -26.55 -3.30 -6.55
C THR A 20 -26.41 -3.79 -5.11
N ALA A 21 -27.09 -3.11 -4.19
CA ALA A 21 -27.02 -3.35 -2.75
C ALA A 21 -27.49 -4.77 -2.41
N ALA A 22 -26.54 -5.67 -2.22
CA ALA A 22 -26.78 -6.90 -1.47
C ALA A 22 -26.76 -6.58 0.04
N ALA A 23 -27.51 -7.34 0.84
CA ALA A 23 -27.62 -7.17 2.29
C ALA A 23 -26.27 -7.03 3.01
N PRO A 24 -26.18 -6.30 4.14
CA PRO A 24 -24.89 -5.98 4.79
C PRO A 24 -24.29 -7.23 5.45
N GLY A 25 -23.55 -8.02 4.68
CA GLY A 25 -22.74 -9.13 5.16
C GLY A 25 -21.29 -8.71 5.41
N LEU A 26 -20.58 -9.44 6.26
CA LEU A 26 -19.11 -9.35 6.35
C LEU A 26 -18.49 -9.97 5.08
N PRO A 27 -17.27 -9.57 4.69
CA PRO A 27 -16.53 -10.26 3.65
C PRO A 27 -16.39 -11.76 3.97
N VAL A 28 -16.26 -12.57 2.94
CA VAL A 28 -16.18 -14.04 3.04
C VAL A 28 -14.80 -14.51 2.65
N ALA A 29 -14.21 -15.41 3.45
CA ALA A 29 -12.91 -16.00 3.16
C ALA A 29 -13.06 -17.41 2.59
N GLU A 30 -12.32 -17.70 1.51
CA GLU A 30 -12.33 -18.98 0.79
C GLU A 30 -11.88 -20.17 1.64
N ASN A 31 -11.12 -19.92 2.71
CA ASN A 31 -10.70 -20.97 3.64
C ASN A 31 -11.76 -21.34 4.70
N GLY A 32 -12.98 -20.83 4.57
CA GLY A 32 -14.10 -21.06 5.49
C GLY A 32 -13.93 -20.47 6.90
N LYS A 33 -12.89 -19.70 7.16
CA LYS A 33 -12.69 -19.07 8.48
C LYS A 33 -13.48 -17.76 8.58
N PRO A 34 -14.12 -17.50 9.73
CA PRO A 34 -14.94 -16.31 9.89
C PRO A 34 -14.08 -15.03 9.81
N VAL A 35 -14.51 -14.11 8.95
CA VAL A 35 -13.99 -12.74 8.94
C VAL A 35 -14.64 -11.96 10.08
N LYS A 36 -13.84 -11.23 10.85
CA LYS A 36 -14.31 -10.45 12.00
C LYS A 36 -13.86 -9.00 11.87
N VAL A 37 -14.69 -8.05 12.28
CA VAL A 37 -14.27 -6.66 12.43
C VAL A 37 -13.27 -6.57 13.58
N PHE A 38 -12.05 -6.12 13.24
CA PHE A 38 -10.96 -5.87 14.18
C PHE A 38 -11.00 -4.44 14.75
N ALA A 39 -11.20 -3.44 13.87
CA ALA A 39 -11.30 -2.04 14.26
C ALA A 39 -12.23 -1.25 13.34
N THR A 40 -12.72 -0.12 13.84
CA THR A 40 -13.55 0.85 13.13
C THR A 40 -13.05 2.27 13.38
N GLY A 41 -13.41 3.21 12.49
CA GLY A 41 -13.11 4.63 12.67
C GLY A 41 -11.71 5.04 12.19
N VAL A 42 -11.13 4.29 11.26
CA VAL A 42 -9.87 4.65 10.59
C VAL A 42 -10.21 5.25 9.23
N ALA A 43 -9.94 6.52 8.99
CA ALA A 43 -10.08 7.07 7.65
C ALA A 43 -9.07 6.39 6.70
N VAL A 44 -9.56 5.86 5.58
CA VAL A 44 -8.74 5.26 4.49
C VAL A 44 -7.55 4.41 5.03
N PRO A 45 -7.78 3.27 5.70
CA PRO A 45 -6.72 2.46 6.29
C PRO A 45 -5.76 1.93 5.23
N THR A 46 -4.48 2.27 5.32
CA THR A 46 -3.48 1.94 4.29
C THR A 46 -2.45 0.92 4.75
N GLN A 47 -1.96 1.02 6.00
CA GLN A 47 -1.01 0.07 6.56
C GLN A 47 -1.22 -0.10 8.07
N ILE A 48 -0.83 -1.24 8.64
CA ILE A 48 -0.95 -1.56 10.06
C ILE A 48 0.36 -2.13 10.59
N ALA A 49 0.70 -1.78 11.82
CA ALA A 49 1.85 -2.30 12.55
C ALA A 49 1.47 -2.63 14.00
N PHE A 50 2.21 -3.51 14.64
CA PHE A 50 1.87 -4.00 15.97
C PHE A 50 3.01 -3.78 16.99
N LYS A 51 2.63 -3.32 18.19
CA LYS A 51 3.43 -3.38 19.41
C LYS A 51 2.69 -4.30 20.40
N GLY A 52 3.09 -5.55 20.45
CA GLY A 52 2.34 -6.56 21.22
C GLY A 52 0.89 -6.63 20.73
N LYS A 53 -0.08 -6.38 21.63
CA LYS A 53 -1.51 -6.38 21.30
C LYS A 53 -2.06 -5.01 20.84
N THR A 54 -1.27 -3.94 20.87
CA THR A 54 -1.66 -2.62 20.36
C THR A 54 -1.37 -2.56 18.86
N ALA A 55 -2.37 -2.19 18.06
CA ALA A 55 -2.19 -1.92 16.63
C ALA A 55 -2.05 -0.41 16.38
N PHE A 56 -1.18 -0.04 15.45
CA PHE A 56 -1.05 1.30 14.88
C PHE A 56 -1.43 1.24 13.40
N ILE A 57 -2.28 2.15 12.95
CA ILE A 57 -2.84 2.13 11.59
C ILE A 57 -2.63 3.50 10.97
N SER A 58 -2.03 3.54 9.78
CA SER A 58 -1.99 4.75 8.97
C SER A 58 -3.28 4.90 8.17
N GLY A 59 -3.75 6.13 8.04
CA GLY A 59 -4.94 6.44 7.26
C GLY A 59 -4.79 7.70 6.44
N GLY A 60 -5.20 7.62 5.17
CA GLY A 60 -5.27 8.76 4.26
C GLY A 60 -6.46 9.69 4.57
N PRO A 61 -6.50 10.88 3.96
CA PRO A 61 -7.69 11.73 4.01
C PRO A 61 -8.77 11.19 3.05
N GLU A 62 -10.04 11.41 3.39
CA GLU A 62 -11.19 11.05 2.56
C GLU A 62 -12.27 12.11 2.66
N ASN A 63 -12.81 12.56 1.52
CA ASN A 63 -13.99 13.43 1.45
C ASN A 63 -14.00 14.54 2.51
N ASN A 64 -12.92 15.32 2.56
CA ASN A 64 -12.69 16.38 3.55
C ASN A 64 -12.55 15.90 5.01
N LYS A 65 -12.56 14.59 5.27
CA LYS A 65 -12.22 14.04 6.58
C LYS A 65 -10.72 13.88 6.69
N PRO A 66 -10.09 14.39 7.75
CA PRO A 66 -8.66 14.21 7.95
C PRO A 66 -8.33 12.75 8.22
N GLY A 67 -7.29 12.24 7.58
CA GLY A 67 -6.65 10.99 7.91
C GLY A 67 -5.82 11.09 9.19
N GLY A 68 -4.76 10.31 9.27
CA GLY A 68 -3.78 10.39 10.35
C GLY A 68 -3.21 9.05 10.77
N LEU A 69 -2.47 9.09 11.86
CA LEU A 69 -2.00 7.90 12.55
C LEU A 69 -3.00 7.54 13.66
N TYR A 70 -3.46 6.30 13.65
CA TYR A 70 -4.42 5.77 14.62
C TYR A 70 -3.79 4.68 15.48
N TYR A 71 -4.38 4.42 16.65
CA TYR A 71 -4.08 3.23 17.44
C TYR A 71 -5.36 2.53 17.91
N VAL A 72 -5.25 1.22 18.09
CA VAL A 72 -6.30 0.36 18.65
C VAL A 72 -5.73 -0.33 19.87
N SER A 73 -6.29 -0.02 21.03
CA SER A 73 -5.88 -0.63 22.31
C SER A 73 -6.35 -2.09 22.39
N PRO A 74 -5.65 -2.96 23.14
CA PRO A 74 -6.10 -4.31 23.40
C PRO A 74 -7.55 -4.33 23.92
N GLY A 75 -8.37 -5.21 23.34
CA GLY A 75 -9.80 -5.35 23.70
C GLY A 75 -10.74 -4.29 23.08
N SER A 76 -10.21 -3.20 22.52
CA SER A 76 -11.00 -2.20 21.82
C SER A 76 -11.24 -2.57 20.36
N LYS A 77 -12.39 -2.17 19.81
CA LYS A 77 -12.65 -2.15 18.37
C LYS A 77 -12.66 -0.74 17.79
N LYS A 78 -12.60 0.30 18.63
CA LYS A 78 -12.62 1.69 18.17
C LYS A 78 -11.19 2.22 18.06
N ALA A 79 -10.80 2.63 16.86
CA ALA A 79 -9.54 3.30 16.62
C ALA A 79 -9.60 4.74 17.18
N LYS A 80 -8.47 5.21 17.70
CA LYS A 80 -8.29 6.58 18.17
C LYS A 80 -7.08 7.20 17.48
N ARG A 81 -7.13 8.47 17.17
CA ARG A 81 -5.96 9.16 16.61
C ARG A 81 -4.83 9.21 17.65
N VAL A 82 -3.62 9.01 17.18
CA VAL A 82 -2.41 9.30 17.97
C VAL A 82 -2.30 10.82 18.10
N PRO A 83 -2.27 11.39 19.31
CA PRO A 83 -2.12 12.84 19.51
C PRO A 83 -0.87 13.40 18.82
N ASP A 84 -0.88 14.67 18.50
CA ASP A 84 0.24 15.45 17.97
C ASP A 84 0.84 14.89 16.66
N THR A 85 -0.01 14.22 15.87
CA THR A 85 0.35 13.70 14.54
C THR A 85 -0.41 14.44 13.43
N PRO A 86 0.20 14.62 12.24
CA PRO A 86 -0.46 15.25 11.10
C PRO A 86 -1.74 14.54 10.67
N PRO A 87 -2.69 15.24 10.00
CA PRO A 87 -3.98 14.69 9.57
C PRO A 87 -3.87 13.82 8.30
N ILE A 88 -2.75 13.19 8.08
CA ILE A 88 -2.48 12.30 6.96
C ILE A 88 -1.37 11.32 7.35
N ALA A 89 -1.53 10.03 7.05
CA ALA A 89 -0.46 9.05 7.14
C ALA A 89 -0.68 7.96 6.08
N PHE A 90 0.38 7.57 5.36
CA PHE A 90 0.28 6.55 4.30
C PHE A 90 1.00 5.25 4.66
N GLY A 91 1.99 5.31 5.52
CA GLY A 91 2.76 4.15 5.90
C GLY A 91 3.13 4.15 7.38
N VAL A 92 3.13 2.95 7.98
CA VAL A 92 3.50 2.75 9.38
C VAL A 92 4.17 1.38 9.56
N THR A 93 5.27 1.35 10.31
CA THR A 93 5.92 0.08 10.67
C THR A 93 6.51 0.16 12.07
N TRP A 94 6.52 -0.97 12.79
CA TRP A 94 7.13 -1.10 14.13
C TRP A 94 8.45 -1.85 14.04
N HIS A 95 9.52 -1.26 14.56
CA HIS A 95 10.83 -1.89 14.52
C HIS A 95 11.65 -1.57 15.78
N HIS A 96 12.09 -2.60 16.50
CA HIS A 96 12.95 -2.48 17.69
C HIS A 96 12.53 -1.38 18.68
N GLY A 97 11.27 -1.42 19.13
CA GLY A 97 10.77 -0.48 20.14
C GLY A 97 10.34 0.89 19.61
N HIS A 98 10.47 1.12 18.30
CA HIS A 98 10.12 2.39 17.66
C HIS A 98 9.03 2.20 16.61
N LEU A 99 8.13 3.18 16.53
CA LEU A 99 7.18 3.31 15.43
C LEU A 99 7.72 4.30 14.41
N TYR A 100 7.72 3.90 13.16
CA TYR A 100 8.04 4.75 12.01
C TYR A 100 6.75 5.02 11.27
N ALA A 101 6.44 6.29 11.01
CA ALA A 101 5.25 6.67 10.27
C ALA A 101 5.60 7.77 9.26
N ASN A 102 5.02 7.68 8.05
CA ASN A 102 5.13 8.72 7.05
C ASN A 102 3.87 9.58 7.01
N PHE A 103 4.07 10.88 6.85
CA PHE A 103 3.06 11.91 6.78
C PHE A 103 3.20 12.68 5.45
N GLY A 104 3.19 11.95 4.34
CA GLY A 104 3.41 12.50 3.01
C GLY A 104 4.88 12.76 2.71
N THR A 105 5.38 13.94 2.96
CA THR A 105 6.78 14.33 2.68
C THR A 105 7.72 14.19 3.88
N VAL A 106 7.20 13.71 5.01
CA VAL A 106 7.95 13.60 6.27
C VAL A 106 7.81 12.19 6.86
N ILE A 107 8.92 11.61 7.28
CA ILE A 107 8.94 10.39 8.09
C ILE A 107 9.36 10.76 9.50
N ARG A 108 8.53 10.40 10.49
CA ARG A 108 8.82 10.58 11.92
C ARG A 108 9.01 9.22 12.61
N VAL A 109 9.84 9.24 13.64
CA VAL A 109 10.11 8.09 14.50
C VAL A 109 9.59 8.41 15.90
N PHE A 110 8.84 7.50 16.48
CA PHE A 110 8.22 7.65 17.78
C PHE A 110 8.68 6.54 18.72
N HIS A 111 8.85 6.86 20.01
CA HIS A 111 9.11 5.85 21.04
C HIS A 111 8.50 6.23 22.40
N GLY A 112 8.53 5.30 23.36
CA GLY A 112 7.95 5.54 24.68
C GLY A 112 6.42 5.56 24.66
N TRP A 113 5.79 4.57 24.00
CA TRP A 113 4.33 4.43 23.98
C TRP A 113 3.74 4.23 25.37
N THR A 114 2.81 5.07 25.79
CA THR A 114 2.19 5.08 27.15
C THR A 114 0.82 4.39 27.19
N GLY A 115 0.33 3.86 26.07
CA GLY A 115 -1.05 3.38 25.92
C GLY A 115 -1.99 4.42 25.30
N LYS A 116 -1.61 5.70 25.31
CA LYS A 116 -2.42 6.81 24.74
C LYS A 116 -1.61 7.72 23.82
N ARG A 117 -0.32 7.95 24.09
CA ARG A 117 0.57 8.80 23.30
C ARG A 117 2.01 8.32 23.35
N PHE A 118 2.82 8.77 22.43
CA PHE A 118 4.28 8.62 22.47
C PHE A 118 4.91 9.74 23.32
N ARG A 119 5.90 9.41 24.14
CA ARG A 119 6.65 10.40 24.94
C ARG A 119 7.63 11.17 24.06
N PHE A 120 8.20 10.53 23.08
CA PHE A 120 9.26 11.10 22.26
C PHE A 120 8.98 10.86 20.78
N SER A 121 9.34 11.87 19.97
CA SER A 121 9.34 11.75 18.51
C SER A 121 10.45 12.60 17.92
N ARG A 122 10.97 12.15 16.77
CA ARG A 122 11.91 12.93 15.96
C ARG A 122 11.60 12.78 14.48
N THR A 123 11.98 13.77 13.70
CA THR A 123 11.98 13.67 12.24
C THR A 123 13.18 12.83 11.79
N LEU A 124 12.95 11.81 10.97
CA LEU A 124 14.00 11.01 10.33
C LEU A 124 14.37 11.61 8.98
N VAL A 125 13.37 11.92 8.16
CA VAL A 125 13.53 12.54 6.83
C VAL A 125 12.41 13.56 6.64
N SER A 126 12.75 14.69 6.03
CA SER A 126 11.77 15.73 5.67
C SER A 126 12.15 16.38 4.35
N PHE A 127 11.18 16.53 3.47
CA PHE A 127 11.29 17.24 2.21
C PHE A 127 10.30 18.39 2.14
N LYS A 128 10.69 19.48 1.47
CA LYS A 128 9.76 20.54 1.10
C LYS A 128 8.81 20.01 0.00
N PRO A 129 7.48 20.20 0.09
CA PRO A 129 6.51 19.66 -0.89
C PRO A 129 6.78 20.07 -2.34
N LYS A 130 7.39 21.24 -2.56
CA LYS A 130 7.77 21.68 -3.93
C LYS A 130 8.84 20.79 -4.56
N ASN A 131 9.69 20.12 -3.78
CA ASN A 131 10.84 19.32 -4.22
C ASN A 131 10.60 17.81 -4.13
N PHE A 132 9.49 17.38 -3.55
CA PHE A 132 9.20 15.98 -3.29
C PHE A 132 7.72 15.70 -3.48
N THR A 133 7.38 14.49 -3.90
CA THR A 133 5.97 14.06 -4.01
C THR A 133 5.48 13.58 -2.65
N ASN A 134 5.61 12.31 -2.36
CA ASN A 134 5.29 11.70 -1.07
C ASN A 134 5.92 10.32 -0.96
N PHE A 135 6.13 9.91 0.28
CA PHE A 135 6.43 8.52 0.61
C PHE A 135 5.15 7.68 0.57
N SER A 136 5.30 6.40 0.23
CA SER A 136 4.25 5.38 0.25
C SER A 136 4.33 4.51 1.51
N GLY A 137 4.01 3.21 1.44
CA GLY A 137 4.15 2.29 2.57
C GLY A 137 5.57 2.21 3.14
N LEU A 138 5.69 1.77 4.38
CA LEU A 138 6.96 1.62 5.08
C LEU A 138 7.20 0.16 5.47
N GLU A 139 8.41 -0.37 5.19
CA GLU A 139 8.80 -1.69 5.65
C GLU A 139 10.29 -1.77 5.93
N PHE A 140 10.70 -2.51 6.97
CA PHE A 140 12.10 -2.76 7.25
C PHE A 140 12.62 -3.95 6.47
N GLY A 141 13.70 -3.76 5.74
CA GLY A 141 14.44 -4.86 5.11
C GLY A 141 15.32 -5.61 6.11
N PRO A 142 15.76 -6.84 5.74
CA PRO A 142 16.62 -7.67 6.59
C PRO A 142 17.99 -7.02 6.86
N ASN A 143 18.38 -6.03 6.09
CA ASN A 143 19.59 -5.21 6.31
C ASN A 143 19.39 -4.07 7.32
N GLY A 144 18.23 -4.00 7.99
CA GLY A 144 17.90 -2.99 8.98
C GLY A 144 17.66 -1.58 8.43
N ARG A 145 17.54 -1.42 7.10
CA ARG A 145 17.14 -0.16 6.47
C ARG A 145 15.63 -0.09 6.29
N LEU A 146 15.08 1.10 6.38
CA LEU A 146 13.67 1.38 6.09
C LEU A 146 13.50 1.56 4.58
N TYR A 147 12.53 0.87 3.98
CA TYR A 147 12.20 0.96 2.56
C TYR A 147 10.85 1.63 2.35
N THR A 148 10.70 2.36 1.25
CA THR A 148 9.45 2.99 0.84
C THR A 148 9.46 3.27 -0.67
N GLY A 149 8.27 3.34 -1.26
CA GLY A 149 8.08 3.92 -2.58
C GLY A 149 8.07 5.44 -2.52
N VAL A 150 8.42 6.08 -3.63
CA VAL A 150 8.23 7.53 -3.84
C VAL A 150 7.27 7.71 -5.00
N GLY A 151 6.14 8.36 -4.71
CA GLY A 151 5.01 8.47 -5.61
C GLY A 151 5.26 9.28 -6.86
N LEU A 152 4.30 9.20 -7.78
CA LEU A 152 4.31 9.92 -9.05
C LEU A 152 4.17 11.45 -8.85
N GLN A 153 4.70 12.18 -9.80
CA GLN A 153 4.44 13.60 -9.99
C GLN A 153 3.45 13.83 -11.16
N PHE A 154 3.56 13.01 -12.18
CA PHE A 154 2.74 13.05 -13.39
C PHE A 154 2.26 11.65 -13.75
N ASP A 155 1.08 11.55 -14.35
CA ASP A 155 0.49 10.27 -14.74
C ASP A 155 1.32 9.54 -15.81
N ALA A 156 1.71 10.22 -16.87
CA ALA A 156 2.35 9.63 -18.05
C ALA A 156 3.79 10.11 -18.30
N LYS A 157 4.39 10.85 -17.37
CA LYS A 157 5.75 11.40 -17.50
C LYS A 157 6.60 11.07 -16.29
N ALA A 158 7.91 10.98 -16.48
CA ALA A 158 8.85 10.91 -15.38
C ALA A 158 8.72 12.14 -14.47
N GLY A 159 8.77 11.91 -13.17
CA GLY A 159 8.84 13.00 -12.21
C GLY A 159 10.22 13.66 -12.21
N THR A 160 10.24 14.96 -12.02
CA THR A 160 11.46 15.77 -11.86
C THR A 160 11.83 16.02 -10.40
N LYS A 161 10.90 15.73 -9.49
CA LYS A 161 11.13 15.85 -8.04
C LYS A 161 12.05 14.74 -7.54
N ALA A 162 12.72 15.01 -6.42
CA ALA A 162 13.67 14.08 -5.83
C ALA A 162 13.06 12.68 -5.61
N TYR A 163 13.76 11.66 -6.09
CA TYR A 163 13.40 10.24 -6.00
C TYR A 163 12.05 9.85 -6.58
N ALA A 164 11.35 10.71 -7.33
CA ALA A 164 10.06 10.37 -7.95
C ALA A 164 10.19 9.09 -8.78
N ASN A 165 9.13 8.28 -8.82
CA ASN A 165 9.06 7.04 -9.59
C ASN A 165 10.11 5.97 -9.18
N SER A 166 10.47 5.91 -7.90
CA SER A 166 11.47 4.97 -7.39
C SER A 166 11.08 4.28 -6.08
N VAL A 167 11.75 3.19 -5.79
CA VAL A 167 11.85 2.64 -4.44
C VAL A 167 13.17 3.07 -3.85
N ILE A 168 13.13 3.55 -2.62
CA ILE A 168 14.30 4.00 -1.86
C ILE A 168 14.46 3.23 -0.55
N SER A 169 15.69 3.24 -0.03
CA SER A 169 15.97 2.77 1.33
C SER A 169 16.61 3.88 2.15
N ILE A 170 16.24 3.95 3.42
CA ILE A 170 16.59 5.01 4.35
C ILE A 170 17.34 4.39 5.53
N ASP A 171 18.48 4.95 5.88
CA ASP A 171 19.17 4.57 7.12
C ASP A 171 18.38 5.07 8.33
N LYS A 172 18.05 4.17 9.25
CA LYS A 172 17.14 4.46 10.38
C LYS A 172 17.74 5.40 11.43
N ARG A 173 19.06 5.61 11.42
CA ARG A 173 19.76 6.52 12.37
C ARG A 173 19.99 7.89 11.74
N SER A 174 20.64 7.92 10.58
CA SER A 174 21.08 9.15 9.91
C SER A 174 20.05 9.74 8.96
N GLY A 175 19.01 9.00 8.53
CA GLY A 175 18.09 9.42 7.49
C GLY A 175 18.68 9.37 6.07
N ARG A 176 19.92 8.87 5.91
CA ARG A 176 20.60 8.82 4.60
C ARG A 176 19.83 7.91 3.63
N ILE A 177 19.45 8.48 2.50
CA ILE A 177 18.66 7.83 1.45
C ILE A 177 19.58 7.19 0.41
N ARG A 178 19.14 6.03 -0.13
CA ARG A 178 19.70 5.38 -1.31
C ARG A 178 18.57 4.97 -2.22
N THR A 179 18.67 5.27 -3.52
CA THR A 179 17.77 4.70 -4.53
C THR A 179 18.03 3.19 -4.63
N VAL A 180 16.97 2.42 -4.64
CA VAL A 180 17.00 0.95 -4.80
C VAL A 180 16.67 0.58 -6.24
N SER A 181 15.52 1.04 -6.74
CA SER A 181 15.07 0.80 -8.12
C SER A 181 14.31 2.00 -8.65
N THR A 182 14.21 2.11 -9.98
CA THR A 182 13.62 3.23 -10.70
C THR A 182 12.64 2.77 -11.77
N GLY A 183 12.02 3.71 -12.47
CA GLY A 183 11.12 3.41 -13.59
C GLY A 183 9.80 2.78 -13.14
N LEU A 184 9.29 3.20 -11.99
CA LEU A 184 8.03 2.77 -11.40
C LEU A 184 7.05 3.95 -11.37
N ARG A 185 5.86 3.82 -11.98
CA ARG A 185 4.93 4.96 -11.99
C ARG A 185 4.52 5.36 -10.59
N GLN A 186 3.85 4.48 -9.86
CA GLN A 186 3.38 4.69 -8.49
C GLN A 186 3.68 3.46 -7.62
N PRO A 187 4.92 3.32 -7.12
CA PRO A 187 5.24 2.28 -6.15
C PRO A 187 4.51 2.58 -4.84
N TRP A 188 3.62 1.65 -4.40
CA TRP A 188 2.70 1.94 -3.32
C TRP A 188 3.04 1.21 -2.03
N MET A 189 2.70 -0.06 -1.90
CA MET A 189 3.00 -0.86 -0.70
C MET A 189 4.09 -1.89 -0.99
N LEU A 190 4.77 -2.32 0.05
CA LEU A 190 5.88 -3.25 -0.12
C LEU A 190 5.94 -4.25 1.04
N THR A 191 6.49 -5.42 0.75
CA THR A 191 6.71 -6.49 1.71
C THR A 191 7.99 -7.25 1.41
N PHE A 192 8.61 -7.82 2.43
CA PHE A 192 9.74 -8.74 2.27
C PHE A 192 9.27 -10.19 2.46
N VAL A 193 9.61 -11.03 1.50
CA VAL A 193 9.48 -12.48 1.64
C VAL A 193 10.66 -13.00 2.47
N LYS A 194 10.42 -14.00 3.32
CA LYS A 194 11.47 -14.61 4.13
C LYS A 194 12.67 -15.05 3.26
N GLY A 195 13.87 -14.64 3.64
CA GLY A 195 15.10 -14.92 2.89
C GLY A 195 15.39 -13.94 1.73
N SER A 196 14.44 -13.12 1.31
CA SER A 196 14.68 -12.12 0.26
C SER A 196 15.33 -10.86 0.81
N ARG A 197 16.35 -10.35 0.10
CA ARG A 197 16.99 -9.05 0.39
C ARG A 197 16.33 -7.88 -0.33
N SER A 198 15.39 -8.16 -1.22
CA SER A 198 14.69 -7.14 -2.02
C SER A 198 13.19 -7.23 -1.79
N PRO A 199 12.49 -6.10 -1.58
CA PRO A 199 11.05 -6.13 -1.36
C PRO A 199 10.30 -6.42 -2.65
N LEU A 200 9.12 -7.03 -2.49
CA LEU A 200 8.05 -7.00 -3.49
C LEU A 200 7.23 -5.74 -3.28
N VAL A 201 6.89 -5.08 -4.37
CA VAL A 201 6.25 -3.76 -4.36
C VAL A 201 5.07 -3.76 -5.32
N THR A 202 3.92 -3.31 -4.85
CA THR A 202 2.77 -3.01 -5.72
C THR A 202 3.00 -1.69 -6.45
N VAL A 203 2.69 -1.65 -7.73
CA VAL A 203 2.88 -0.48 -8.59
C VAL A 203 1.61 -0.24 -9.37
N LEU A 204 1.00 0.92 -9.18
CA LEU A 204 -0.20 1.31 -9.92
C LEU A 204 0.17 1.79 -11.32
N GLY A 205 -0.53 1.25 -12.31
CA GLY A 205 -0.42 1.59 -13.73
C GLY A 205 -0.94 2.98 -14.06
N GLN A 206 -0.86 3.38 -15.31
CA GLN A 206 -1.40 4.68 -15.79
C GLN A 206 -2.93 4.63 -15.85
N ASP A 207 -3.57 5.73 -15.40
CA ASP A 207 -5.03 5.80 -15.36
C ASP A 207 -5.64 6.12 -16.74
N SER A 208 -4.91 6.84 -17.58
CA SER A 208 -5.39 7.28 -18.89
C SER A 208 -4.28 7.25 -19.94
N PRO A 209 -3.71 6.10 -20.26
CA PRO A 209 -2.78 6.01 -21.37
C PRO A 209 -3.57 6.22 -22.66
N LYS A 210 -3.10 7.08 -23.56
CA LYS A 210 -3.71 7.32 -24.87
C LYS A 210 -3.90 5.99 -25.62
N GLY A 211 -5.11 5.46 -25.61
CA GLY A 211 -5.53 4.29 -26.38
C GLY A 211 -5.14 2.91 -25.85
N THR A 212 -4.38 2.79 -24.76
CA THR A 212 -4.01 1.48 -24.20
C THR A 212 -3.95 1.54 -22.69
N LEU A 213 -4.80 0.78 -22.01
CA LEU A 213 -4.74 0.64 -20.57
C LEU A 213 -3.41 0.03 -20.15
N ALA A 214 -2.81 0.58 -19.12
CA ALA A 214 -1.57 0.05 -18.54
C ALA A 214 -1.89 -0.91 -17.41
N PRO A 215 -1.26 -2.10 -17.39
CA PRO A 215 -1.44 -3.04 -16.29
C PRO A 215 -0.84 -2.50 -15.00
N ASP A 216 -1.44 -2.90 -13.88
CA ASP A 216 -0.84 -2.79 -12.57
C ASP A 216 0.19 -3.90 -12.35
N LEU A 217 1.19 -3.67 -11.49
CA LEU A 217 2.33 -4.56 -11.38
C LEU A 217 2.60 -4.98 -9.93
N ILE A 218 3.21 -6.15 -9.78
CA ILE A 218 4.07 -6.48 -8.63
C ILE A 218 5.50 -6.61 -9.16
N VAL A 219 6.42 -5.86 -8.56
CA VAL A 219 7.84 -5.89 -8.92
C VAL A 219 8.71 -6.35 -7.75
N LYS A 220 9.84 -7.00 -8.03
CA LYS A 220 10.89 -7.24 -7.05
C LYS A 220 11.92 -6.11 -7.18
N ALA A 221 11.89 -5.15 -6.26
CA ALA A 221 12.73 -3.96 -6.29
C ALA A 221 14.18 -4.31 -5.89
N THR A 222 14.95 -4.83 -6.86
CA THR A 222 16.37 -5.15 -6.69
C THR A 222 17.24 -3.90 -6.88
N PRO A 223 18.40 -3.79 -6.20
CA PRO A 223 19.31 -2.67 -6.38
C PRO A 223 19.70 -2.46 -7.85
N GLY A 224 19.58 -1.23 -8.34
CA GLY A 224 19.91 -0.85 -9.71
C GLY A 224 18.87 -1.21 -10.78
N ALA A 225 17.79 -1.92 -10.43
CA ALA A 225 16.76 -2.27 -11.40
C ALA A 225 16.01 -1.04 -11.92
N ASN A 226 15.73 -1.03 -13.22
CA ASN A 226 14.87 -0.06 -13.89
C ASN A 226 13.70 -0.80 -14.55
N PHE A 227 12.46 -0.42 -14.20
CA PHE A 227 11.24 -1.06 -14.69
C PHE A 227 10.61 -0.35 -15.88
N GLY A 228 11.20 0.75 -16.35
CA GLY A 228 10.94 1.32 -17.66
C GLY A 228 10.05 2.55 -17.71
N PHE A 229 9.20 2.81 -16.71
CA PHE A 229 8.33 4.00 -16.74
C PHE A 229 9.15 5.30 -16.87
N PRO A 230 8.76 6.25 -17.75
CA PRO A 230 7.56 6.28 -18.59
C PRO A 230 7.74 5.66 -20.00
N ARG A 231 8.95 5.22 -20.37
CA ARG A 231 9.23 4.67 -21.71
C ARG A 231 8.58 3.31 -21.96
N CYS A 232 8.26 2.61 -20.89
CA CYS A 232 7.56 1.33 -20.87
C CYS A 232 6.53 1.33 -19.75
N ASN A 233 5.30 0.99 -20.06
CA ASN A 233 4.21 0.83 -19.09
C ASN A 233 3.73 -0.63 -18.98
N TRP A 234 4.43 -1.59 -19.62
CA TRP A 234 4.16 -3.02 -19.62
C TRP A 234 2.85 -3.46 -20.30
N SER A 235 2.12 -2.58 -20.97
CA SER A 235 1.00 -2.96 -21.84
C SER A 235 1.47 -3.82 -23.03
N ASN A 236 2.70 -3.62 -23.48
CA ASN A 236 3.37 -4.46 -24.46
C ASN A 236 4.66 -5.05 -23.90
N VAL A 237 4.55 -6.25 -23.34
CA VAL A 237 5.67 -6.97 -22.69
C VAL A 237 6.87 -7.17 -23.62
N LYS A 238 6.61 -7.51 -24.91
CA LYS A 238 7.69 -7.75 -25.90
C LYS A 238 8.46 -6.46 -26.20
N ALA A 239 7.76 -5.34 -26.39
CA ALA A 239 8.39 -4.06 -26.62
C ALA A 239 9.21 -3.60 -25.41
N CYS A 240 8.69 -3.73 -24.21
CA CYS A 240 9.41 -3.41 -22.98
C CYS A 240 10.66 -4.29 -22.77
N ALA A 241 10.57 -5.57 -23.08
CA ALA A 241 11.69 -6.50 -22.96
C ALA A 241 12.84 -6.15 -23.93
N ARG A 242 12.52 -5.69 -25.15
CA ARG A 242 13.54 -5.22 -26.13
C ARG A 242 14.33 -3.99 -25.65
N LEU A 243 13.75 -3.21 -24.74
CA LEU A 243 14.41 -2.05 -24.13
C LEU A 243 15.24 -2.43 -22.88
N HIS A 244 15.42 -3.72 -22.62
CA HIS A 244 16.19 -4.28 -21.49
C HIS A 244 15.74 -3.81 -20.10
N PHE A 245 14.49 -3.41 -19.94
CA PHE A 245 13.92 -3.12 -18.63
C PHE A 245 13.70 -4.38 -17.81
N LYS A 246 13.82 -4.26 -16.49
CA LYS A 246 13.58 -5.38 -15.57
C LYS A 246 12.11 -5.77 -15.62
N LYS A 247 11.83 -7.05 -15.91
CA LYS A 247 10.46 -7.57 -15.92
C LYS A 247 9.82 -7.50 -14.53
N PRO A 248 8.52 -7.16 -14.43
CA PRO A 248 7.75 -7.35 -13.21
C PRO A 248 7.65 -8.85 -12.86
N VAL A 249 7.38 -9.13 -11.59
CA VAL A 249 7.06 -10.47 -11.11
C VAL A 249 5.67 -10.89 -11.59
N MET A 250 4.75 -9.91 -11.65
CA MET A 250 3.38 -10.10 -12.06
C MET A 250 2.84 -8.83 -12.71
N THR A 251 1.95 -9.02 -13.67
CA THR A 251 1.09 -7.98 -14.23
C THR A 251 -0.36 -8.36 -13.95
N PHE A 252 -1.14 -7.42 -13.43
CA PHE A 252 -2.59 -7.54 -13.43
C PHE A 252 -3.12 -7.02 -14.75
N ALA A 253 -4.03 -7.75 -15.38
CA ALA A 253 -4.60 -7.33 -16.66
C ALA A 253 -5.16 -5.91 -16.54
N ALA A 254 -4.89 -5.11 -17.57
CA ALA A 254 -5.52 -3.81 -17.69
C ALA A 254 -7.01 -4.01 -17.92
N ALA A 255 -7.84 -3.48 -17.03
CA ALA A 255 -9.30 -3.62 -17.04
C ALA A 255 -9.96 -2.36 -16.47
N GLU A 256 -11.23 -2.20 -16.73
CA GLU A 256 -12.08 -1.18 -16.10
C GLU A 256 -13.16 -1.89 -15.27
N PRO A 257 -13.22 -1.70 -13.95
CA PRO A 257 -12.26 -0.92 -13.15
C PRO A 257 -10.88 -1.58 -13.05
N SER A 258 -9.82 -0.77 -12.90
CA SER A 258 -8.46 -1.28 -12.68
C SER A 258 -8.39 -2.12 -11.40
N PRO A 259 -7.69 -3.28 -11.39
CA PRO A 259 -7.46 -4.06 -10.19
C PRO A 259 -6.83 -3.25 -9.05
N SER A 260 -5.93 -2.35 -9.36
CA SER A 260 -5.26 -1.45 -8.41
C SER A 260 -4.75 -2.17 -7.16
N PRO A 261 -3.62 -2.92 -7.25
CA PRO A 261 -3.06 -3.64 -6.12
C PRO A 261 -2.51 -2.65 -5.09
N MET A 262 -3.22 -2.47 -4.00
CA MET A 262 -2.90 -1.53 -2.95
C MET A 262 -2.02 -2.17 -1.86
N GLY A 263 -2.60 -2.91 -0.95
CA GLY A 263 -1.88 -3.59 0.13
C GLY A 263 -1.20 -4.88 -0.33
N ILE A 264 -0.03 -5.17 0.19
CA ILE A 264 0.68 -6.43 -0.05
C ILE A 264 1.35 -6.92 1.23
N THR A 265 1.27 -8.23 1.49
CA THR A 265 1.96 -8.88 2.61
C THR A 265 2.30 -10.32 2.26
N ALA A 266 3.30 -10.89 2.95
CA ALA A 266 3.77 -12.25 2.70
C ALA A 266 3.56 -13.16 3.92
N LYS A 267 3.19 -14.41 3.67
CA LYS A 267 3.28 -15.55 4.61
C LYS A 267 4.11 -16.65 3.94
N GLY A 268 5.40 -16.73 4.27
CA GLY A 268 6.34 -17.53 3.49
C GLY A 268 6.41 -17.00 2.05
N GLU A 269 6.22 -17.89 1.08
CA GLU A 269 6.20 -17.55 -0.35
C GLU A 269 4.81 -17.09 -0.85
N LYS A 270 3.76 -17.29 -0.05
CA LYS A 270 2.41 -16.84 -0.39
C LYS A 270 2.28 -15.35 -0.15
N LEU A 271 1.81 -14.63 -1.15
CA LEU A 271 1.42 -13.23 -1.05
C LEU A 271 -0.09 -13.10 -0.85
N PHE A 272 -0.49 -12.13 -0.07
CA PHE A 272 -1.85 -11.60 -0.01
C PHE A 272 -1.83 -10.18 -0.55
N VAL A 273 -2.68 -9.88 -1.51
CA VAL A 273 -2.73 -8.58 -2.18
C VAL A 273 -4.14 -8.03 -2.09
N ALA A 274 -4.28 -6.80 -1.62
CA ALA A 274 -5.55 -6.08 -1.63
C ALA A 274 -5.74 -5.45 -3.01
N LEU A 275 -6.80 -5.81 -3.71
CA LEU A 275 -7.19 -5.23 -4.99
C LEU A 275 -8.35 -4.26 -4.76
N PHE A 276 -8.11 -2.98 -5.07
CA PHE A 276 -9.08 -1.90 -4.87
C PHE A 276 -10.32 -2.07 -5.73
N GLY A 277 -10.15 -2.35 -7.03
CA GLY A 277 -11.22 -2.60 -8.00
C GLY A 277 -11.58 -4.06 -8.16
N GLY A 278 -10.71 -4.98 -7.70
CA GLY A 278 -10.86 -6.41 -7.89
C GLY A 278 -10.44 -6.92 -9.27
N LEU A 279 -10.52 -8.22 -9.45
CA LEU A 279 -10.29 -8.86 -10.75
C LEU A 279 -11.53 -8.72 -11.64
N SER A 280 -11.30 -8.64 -12.95
CA SER A 280 -12.36 -8.79 -13.95
C SER A 280 -12.42 -10.23 -14.44
N THR A 281 -13.63 -10.74 -14.66
CA THR A 281 -13.93 -12.03 -15.27
C THR A 281 -14.77 -11.81 -16.51
N ASP A 282 -15.05 -12.88 -17.26
CA ASP A 282 -15.98 -12.83 -18.40
C ASP A 282 -17.40 -12.42 -17.98
N GLU A 283 -17.77 -12.64 -16.71
CA GLU A 283 -19.04 -12.21 -16.10
C GLU A 283 -19.03 -10.79 -15.57
N GLY A 284 -17.88 -10.10 -15.61
CA GLY A 284 -17.68 -8.75 -15.12
C GLY A 284 -16.72 -8.65 -13.91
N PRO A 285 -16.62 -7.46 -13.28
CA PRO A 285 -15.72 -7.26 -12.16
C PRO A 285 -16.23 -7.97 -10.89
N ILE A 286 -15.33 -8.69 -10.19
CA ILE A 286 -15.65 -9.35 -8.91
C ILE A 286 -15.88 -8.30 -7.80
N GLY A 287 -15.29 -7.12 -7.94
CA GLY A 287 -15.29 -6.06 -6.95
C GLY A 287 -14.09 -6.14 -5.98
N PRO A 288 -14.05 -5.26 -4.98
CA PRO A 288 -12.91 -5.19 -4.07
C PRO A 288 -12.66 -6.51 -3.33
N GLU A 289 -11.42 -6.96 -3.31
CA GLU A 289 -11.07 -8.28 -2.78
C GLU A 289 -9.64 -8.38 -2.27
N ILE A 290 -9.35 -9.45 -1.54
CA ILE A 290 -7.99 -9.92 -1.29
C ILE A 290 -7.74 -11.15 -2.15
N VAL A 291 -6.66 -11.13 -2.91
CA VAL A 291 -6.20 -12.28 -3.67
C VAL A 291 -4.93 -12.88 -3.09
N THR A 292 -4.63 -14.12 -3.45
CA THR A 292 -3.37 -14.78 -3.17
C THR A 292 -2.63 -15.13 -4.46
N THR A 293 -1.32 -15.07 -4.39
CA THR A 293 -0.41 -15.52 -5.45
C THR A 293 0.93 -15.93 -4.83
N SER A 294 1.89 -16.37 -5.65
CA SER A 294 3.25 -16.67 -5.22
C SER A 294 4.15 -15.44 -5.31
N SER A 295 5.19 -15.38 -4.48
CA SER A 295 6.25 -14.37 -4.54
C SER A 295 7.06 -14.40 -5.85
N HIS A 296 6.91 -15.45 -6.66
CA HIS A 296 7.50 -15.62 -7.98
C HIS A 296 6.52 -15.33 -9.12
N GLY A 297 5.30 -14.87 -8.80
CA GLY A 297 4.22 -14.73 -9.76
C GLY A 297 3.44 -16.03 -9.97
N GLY A 298 2.61 -16.07 -11.00
CA GLY A 298 1.80 -17.22 -11.35
C GLY A 298 0.31 -16.99 -11.11
N ILE A 299 -0.43 -18.04 -10.77
CA ILE A 299 -1.89 -18.02 -10.66
C ILE A 299 -2.32 -17.11 -9.52
N VAL A 300 -3.28 -16.23 -9.82
CA VAL A 300 -4.00 -15.42 -8.83
C VAL A 300 -5.27 -16.15 -8.43
N ARG A 301 -5.57 -16.20 -7.13
CA ARG A 301 -6.78 -16.82 -6.58
C ARG A 301 -7.43 -15.89 -5.58
N ASN A 302 -8.73 -15.82 -5.59
CA ASN A 302 -9.49 -15.11 -4.57
C ASN A 302 -9.20 -15.71 -3.19
N PHE A 303 -9.19 -14.86 -2.17
CA PHE A 303 -9.02 -15.30 -0.79
C PHE A 303 -10.08 -14.69 0.13
N VAL A 304 -10.39 -13.41 -0.01
CA VAL A 304 -11.52 -12.78 0.69
C VAL A 304 -12.25 -11.86 -0.29
N THR A 305 -13.53 -12.11 -0.46
CA THR A 305 -14.42 -11.39 -1.37
C THR A 305 -15.59 -10.75 -0.63
N GLY A 306 -16.42 -9.99 -1.33
CA GLY A 306 -17.65 -9.41 -0.78
C GLY A 306 -17.42 -8.17 0.09
N PHE A 307 -16.32 -7.46 -0.06
CA PHE A 307 -16.15 -6.13 0.52
C PHE A 307 -17.17 -5.16 -0.10
N LYS A 308 -17.74 -4.29 0.74
CA LYS A 308 -18.72 -3.27 0.30
C LYS A 308 -18.07 -1.93 -0.04
N ALA A 309 -16.79 -1.82 0.17
CA ALA A 309 -15.97 -0.66 -0.17
C ALA A 309 -14.57 -1.12 -0.62
N PRO A 310 -13.89 -0.34 -1.47
CA PRO A 310 -12.54 -0.64 -1.92
C PRO A 310 -11.58 -0.97 -0.80
N VAL A 311 -10.80 -2.05 -0.96
CA VAL A 311 -9.85 -2.53 0.05
C VAL A 311 -8.43 -2.06 -0.27
N LEU A 312 -7.75 -1.49 0.74
CA LEU A 312 -6.42 -0.90 0.56
C LEU A 312 -5.35 -1.59 1.41
N LEU A 313 -5.73 -2.12 2.57
CA LEU A 313 -4.78 -2.69 3.52
C LEU A 313 -4.82 -4.21 3.45
N ALA A 314 -3.64 -4.82 3.33
CA ALA A 314 -3.40 -6.23 3.59
C ALA A 314 -2.13 -6.38 4.43
N HIS A 315 -2.22 -7.04 5.60
CA HIS A 315 -1.07 -7.27 6.47
C HIS A 315 -1.22 -8.57 7.25
N TYR A 316 -0.27 -9.49 7.08
CA TYR A 316 -0.23 -10.74 7.83
C TYR A 316 0.58 -10.59 9.12
N HIS A 317 -0.06 -10.89 10.25
CA HIS A 317 0.58 -10.84 11.57
C HIS A 317 -0.05 -11.82 12.54
N GLY A 318 0.78 -12.58 13.26
CA GLY A 318 0.33 -13.46 14.36
C GLY A 318 -0.72 -14.53 13.94
N GLY A 319 -0.63 -15.07 12.73
CA GLY A 319 -1.58 -16.07 12.20
C GLY A 319 -2.85 -15.48 11.60
N TYR A 320 -2.98 -14.16 11.55
CA TYR A 320 -4.12 -13.46 10.99
C TYR A 320 -3.73 -12.56 9.82
N LEU A 321 -4.59 -12.50 8.83
CA LEU A 321 -4.56 -11.45 7.82
C LEU A 321 -5.48 -10.30 8.29
N TYR A 322 -4.93 -9.10 8.34
CA TYR A 322 -5.65 -7.85 8.59
C TYR A 322 -5.91 -7.16 7.26
N MET A 323 -7.13 -6.67 7.07
CA MET A 323 -7.60 -6.05 5.82
C MET A 323 -8.38 -4.79 6.16
N GLY A 324 -8.18 -3.71 5.42
CA GLY A 324 -8.88 -2.44 5.66
C GLY A 324 -9.49 -1.89 4.39
N ASP A 325 -10.72 -1.38 4.50
CA ASP A 325 -11.47 -0.82 3.38
C ASP A 325 -11.84 0.67 3.58
N LEU A 326 -12.31 1.31 2.52
CA LEU A 326 -12.71 2.73 2.54
C LEU A 326 -13.88 3.04 3.47
N SER A 327 -14.63 2.03 3.96
CA SER A 327 -15.66 2.29 4.99
C SER A 327 -15.07 2.63 6.37
N GLY A 328 -13.75 2.63 6.49
CA GLY A 328 -13.03 2.90 7.74
C GLY A 328 -13.00 1.71 8.69
N LYS A 329 -13.30 0.52 8.19
CA LYS A 329 -13.21 -0.73 8.94
C LYS A 329 -11.91 -1.44 8.65
N VAL A 330 -11.36 -2.07 9.67
CA VAL A 330 -10.30 -3.06 9.55
C VAL A 330 -10.85 -4.40 9.99
N TYR A 331 -10.72 -5.39 9.15
CA TYR A 331 -11.14 -6.77 9.39
C TYR A 331 -9.94 -7.64 9.70
N ARG A 332 -10.19 -8.83 10.25
CA ARG A 332 -9.19 -9.91 10.35
C ARG A 332 -9.80 -11.27 10.09
N VAL A 333 -8.99 -12.16 9.51
CA VAL A 333 -9.32 -13.57 9.29
C VAL A 333 -8.10 -14.42 9.63
N LYS A 334 -8.31 -15.63 10.15
CA LYS A 334 -7.21 -16.60 10.33
C LYS A 334 -6.75 -17.09 8.95
N ALA A 335 -5.44 -16.92 8.64
CA ALA A 335 -4.88 -17.19 7.31
C ALA A 335 -3.73 -18.23 7.37
#